data_fa3b57081ee1cb9f7ccb39e0a29b140c
#
_entry.id   fa3b57081ee1cb9f7ccb39e0a29b140c
#
_cell.length_a   1.000
_cell.length_b   1.000
_cell.length_c   1.000
_cell.angle_alpha   90.00
_cell.angle_beta   90.00
_cell.angle_gamma   90.00
#
_symmetry.space_group_name_H-M   'P 1'
#
loop_
_entity.id
_entity.type
_entity.pdbx_description
1 polymer ?
#
loop_
_entity_poly.entity_id
_entity_poly.type
_entity_poly.pdbx_seq_one_letter_code
_entity_poly.pdbx_strand_id
1 'polypeptide(L)'
;MSLTKLPFSRKLLSLGPIVLLYISVLNEFDFNYLNLEYFSFNFPYILIFYWSLKGEGRLSYVLVFFAGLINDVVIGLPIGISSMTYLSICVFAVYLRNITLRPSLVKDWFFFLFTILVTSSFFYSIVVIFFKVKVDYYNLLFNVLYTFLLYYFF
;
A
#
# COMPACT_ATOMS: atom_id res chain seq x y z
N MET A 1 5.16 -37.12 -10.68
CA MET A 1 4.83 -35.71 -10.38
C MET A 1 5.30 -35.42 -8.96
N SER A 2 6.58 -35.01 -8.80
CA SER A 2 7.23 -34.83 -7.50
C SER A 2 6.89 -33.44 -6.98
N LEU A 3 6.01 -33.40 -5.98
CA LEU A 3 5.79 -32.21 -5.16
C LEU A 3 7.09 -31.94 -4.39
N THR A 4 7.98 -31.17 -4.94
CA THR A 4 9.15 -30.65 -4.24
C THR A 4 8.67 -29.81 -3.07
N LYS A 5 8.68 -30.38 -1.87
CA LYS A 5 8.47 -29.67 -0.61
C LYS A 5 9.53 -28.59 -0.51
N LEU A 6 9.14 -27.35 -0.78
CA LEU A 6 10.01 -26.20 -0.53
C LEU A 6 10.51 -26.27 0.92
N PRO A 7 11.81 -26.08 1.19
CA PRO A 7 12.34 -26.11 2.53
C PRO A 7 11.60 -25.09 3.42
N PHE A 8 11.34 -25.46 4.65
CA PHE A 8 10.56 -24.67 5.62
C PHE A 8 11.03 -23.21 5.74
N SER A 9 12.34 -22.99 5.60
CA SER A 9 12.95 -21.65 5.59
C SER A 9 12.46 -20.77 4.41
N ARG A 10 12.23 -21.34 3.23
CA ARG A 10 11.68 -20.60 2.08
C ARG A 10 10.20 -20.26 2.23
N LYS A 11 9.42 -21.13 2.90
CA LYS A 11 8.03 -20.80 3.24
C LYS A 11 7.96 -19.67 4.28
N LEU A 12 8.86 -19.66 5.25
CA LEU A 12 8.93 -18.60 6.25
C LEU A 12 9.32 -17.26 5.63
N LEU A 13 10.28 -17.25 4.70
CA LEU A 13 10.65 -16.06 3.94
C LEU A 13 9.52 -15.53 3.05
N SER A 14 8.66 -16.40 2.50
CA SER A 14 7.53 -15.98 1.68
C SER A 14 6.41 -15.32 2.48
N LEU A 15 6.34 -15.55 3.80
CA LEU A 15 5.40 -14.89 4.70
C LEU A 15 5.88 -13.52 5.18
N GLY A 16 7.18 -13.23 5.05
CA GLY A 16 7.79 -11.98 5.49
C GLY A 16 7.05 -10.72 5.00
N PRO A 17 6.72 -10.60 3.71
CA PRO A 17 5.96 -9.48 3.15
C PRO A 17 4.62 -9.25 3.83
N ILE A 18 3.89 -10.34 4.08
CA ILE A 18 2.56 -10.28 4.71
C ILE A 18 2.68 -9.84 6.17
N VAL A 19 3.63 -10.41 6.91
CA VAL A 19 3.88 -10.02 8.31
C VAL A 19 4.26 -8.54 8.41
N LEU A 20 5.16 -8.06 7.55
CA LEU A 20 5.53 -6.65 7.50
C LEU A 20 4.34 -5.75 7.14
N LEU A 21 3.47 -6.18 6.23
CA LEU A 21 2.26 -5.44 5.89
C LEU A 21 1.34 -5.29 7.11
N TYR A 22 1.08 -6.38 7.84
CA TYR A 22 0.23 -6.33 9.03
C TYR A 22 0.86 -5.50 10.15
N ILE A 23 2.17 -5.60 10.36
CA ILE A 23 2.88 -4.75 11.33
C ILE A 23 2.76 -3.27 10.93
N SER A 24 2.89 -2.95 9.64
CA SER A 24 2.79 -1.57 9.15
C SER A 24 1.39 -0.97 9.27
N VAL A 25 0.36 -1.82 9.22
CA VAL A 25 -1.03 -1.41 9.41
C VAL A 25 -1.36 -1.19 10.90
N LEU A 26 -0.82 -2.04 11.77
CA LEU A 26 -1.05 -1.93 13.22
C LEU A 26 -0.22 -0.81 13.88
N ASN A 27 0.96 -0.53 13.35
CA ASN A 27 1.76 0.63 13.72
C ASN A 27 1.43 1.75 12.73
N GLU A 28 0.48 2.60 13.08
CA GLU A 28 0.43 3.91 12.45
C GLU A 28 1.78 4.58 12.70
N PHE A 29 2.59 4.73 11.65
CA PHE A 29 3.79 5.54 11.71
C PHE A 29 3.40 7.01 11.78
N ASP A 30 2.70 7.35 12.85
CA ASP A 30 2.32 8.71 13.17
C ASP A 30 3.44 9.31 14.02
N PHE A 31 4.30 10.09 13.37
CA PHE A 31 5.38 10.82 14.05
C PHE A 31 4.87 12.04 14.84
N ASN A 32 3.62 12.04 15.23
CA ASN A 32 2.98 13.07 16.04
C ASN A 32 3.72 13.28 17.39
N TYR A 33 4.47 12.29 17.85
CA TYR A 33 5.34 12.39 19.03
C TYR A 33 6.48 13.41 18.89
N LEU A 34 6.82 13.84 17.66
CA LEU A 34 7.88 14.80 17.40
C LEU A 34 7.34 16.20 17.06
N ASN A 35 6.05 16.50 17.33
CA ASN A 35 5.36 17.73 16.90
C ASN A 35 5.46 18.01 15.39
N LEU A 36 5.62 16.98 14.59
CA LEU A 36 5.62 17.06 13.13
C LEU A 36 4.21 16.71 12.63
N GLU A 37 3.26 17.61 12.85
CA GLU A 37 1.82 17.43 12.53
C GLU A 37 1.57 17.04 11.06
N TYR A 38 2.51 17.32 10.16
CA TYR A 38 2.38 17.04 8.72
C TYR A 38 3.25 15.87 8.25
N PHE A 39 4.02 15.22 9.12
CA PHE A 39 4.90 14.13 8.73
C PHE A 39 4.20 12.78 8.90
N SER A 40 3.34 12.46 7.95
CA SER A 40 2.71 11.14 7.85
C SER A 40 2.97 10.52 6.49
N PHE A 41 3.16 9.21 6.43
CA PHE A 41 3.33 8.48 5.19
C PHE A 41 2.69 7.09 5.25
N ASN A 42 2.21 6.61 4.11
CA ASN A 42 1.54 5.33 3.99
C ASN A 42 2.52 4.22 3.62
N PHE A 43 3.21 3.66 4.63
CA PHE A 43 4.12 2.55 4.43
C PHE A 43 3.46 1.31 3.80
N PRO A 44 2.21 0.92 4.17
CA PRO A 44 1.48 -0.14 3.50
C PRO A 44 1.39 0.02 1.97
N TYR A 45 1.21 1.25 1.45
CA TYR A 45 1.13 1.51 0.01
C TYR A 45 2.43 1.14 -0.71
N ILE A 46 3.58 1.51 -0.11
CA ILE A 46 4.91 1.19 -0.63
C ILE A 46 5.09 -0.33 -0.69
N LEU A 47 4.80 -1.03 0.40
CA LEU A 47 4.96 -2.47 0.50
C LEU A 47 4.08 -3.21 -0.51
N ILE A 48 2.79 -2.84 -0.59
CA ILE A 48 1.83 -3.49 -1.49
C ILE A 48 2.26 -3.29 -2.95
N PHE A 49 2.61 -2.06 -3.34
CA PHE A 49 3.03 -1.77 -4.71
C PHE A 49 4.32 -2.52 -5.08
N TYR A 50 5.35 -2.42 -4.25
CA TYR A 50 6.64 -3.05 -4.49
C TYR A 50 6.55 -4.57 -4.65
N TRP A 51 5.86 -5.26 -3.74
CA TRP A 51 5.74 -6.72 -3.83
C TRP A 51 4.78 -7.18 -4.91
N SER A 52 3.73 -6.43 -5.20
CA SER A 52 2.84 -6.72 -6.34
C SER A 52 3.57 -6.56 -7.66
N LEU A 53 4.47 -5.59 -7.76
CA LEU A 53 5.31 -5.37 -8.93
C LEU A 53 6.30 -6.54 -9.13
N LYS A 54 6.94 -7.03 -8.06
CA LYS A 54 7.86 -8.18 -8.13
C LYS A 54 7.19 -9.51 -8.49
N GLY A 55 5.92 -9.66 -8.22
CA GLY A 55 5.08 -10.75 -8.75
C GLY A 55 5.41 -12.17 -8.31
N GLU A 56 6.17 -12.34 -7.24
CA GLU A 56 6.60 -13.67 -6.77
C GLU A 56 5.51 -14.43 -5.99
N GLY A 57 4.24 -14.07 -6.14
CA GLY A 57 3.11 -14.70 -5.43
C GLY A 57 3.17 -14.52 -3.89
N ARG A 58 3.99 -13.60 -3.43
CA ARG A 58 4.24 -13.35 -2.00
C ARG A 58 3.11 -12.61 -1.30
N LEU A 59 2.31 -11.84 -2.06
CA LEU A 59 1.14 -11.16 -1.55
C LEU A 59 -0.14 -11.85 -2.04
N SER A 60 -0.89 -12.42 -1.10
CA SER A 60 -2.24 -12.88 -1.37
C SER A 60 -3.20 -11.69 -1.37
N TYR A 61 -3.97 -11.51 -2.45
CA TYR A 61 -4.98 -10.45 -2.53
C TYR A 61 -6.00 -10.51 -1.38
N VAL A 62 -6.32 -11.73 -0.92
CA VAL A 62 -7.22 -11.94 0.22
C VAL A 62 -6.61 -11.35 1.50
N LEU A 63 -5.32 -11.58 1.74
CA LEU A 63 -4.64 -11.04 2.92
C LEU A 63 -4.45 -9.53 2.84
N VAL A 64 -4.21 -8.98 1.64
CA VAL A 64 -4.19 -7.53 1.41
C VAL A 64 -5.55 -6.90 1.70
N PHE A 65 -6.63 -7.56 1.29
CA PHE A 65 -8.00 -7.13 1.59
C PHE A 65 -8.26 -7.07 3.10
N PHE A 66 -7.91 -8.13 3.84
CA PHE A 66 -8.05 -8.15 5.31
C PHE A 66 -7.17 -7.11 6.01
N ALA A 67 -5.94 -6.89 5.53
CA ALA A 67 -5.08 -5.83 6.04
C ALA A 67 -5.73 -4.45 5.89
N GLY A 68 -6.40 -4.19 4.76
CA GLY A 68 -7.16 -2.96 4.55
C GLY A 68 -8.37 -2.82 5.49
N LEU A 69 -9.09 -3.93 5.77
CA LEU A 69 -10.20 -3.89 6.75
C LEU A 69 -9.70 -3.53 8.15
N ILE A 70 -8.57 -4.10 8.56
CA ILE A 70 -7.95 -3.78 9.86
C ILE A 70 -7.53 -2.32 9.89
N ASN A 71 -6.94 -1.81 8.80
CA ASN A 71 -6.56 -0.41 8.68
C ASN A 71 -7.75 0.54 8.83
N ASP A 72 -8.90 0.23 8.22
CA ASP A 72 -10.11 1.03 8.36
C ASP A 72 -10.57 1.12 9.83
N VAL A 73 -10.49 0.00 10.57
CA VAL A 73 -10.83 -0.05 11.99
C VAL A 73 -9.85 0.77 12.82
N VAL A 74 -8.55 0.68 12.53
CA VAL A 74 -7.49 1.40 13.26
C VAL A 74 -7.61 2.91 13.06
N ILE A 75 -7.82 3.37 11.81
CA ILE A 75 -7.91 4.80 11.47
C ILE A 75 -9.32 5.37 11.74
N GLY A 76 -10.33 4.51 11.94
CA GLY A 76 -11.71 4.95 12.10
C GLY A 76 -12.39 5.39 10.80
N LEU A 77 -11.93 4.87 9.66
CA LEU A 77 -12.57 5.10 8.37
C LEU A 77 -13.76 4.15 8.17
N PRO A 78 -14.68 4.47 7.23
CA PRO A 78 -15.72 3.53 6.83
C PRO A 78 -15.12 2.23 6.31
N ILE A 79 -15.61 1.10 6.83
CA ILE A 79 -15.09 -0.25 6.51
C ILE A 79 -15.12 -0.50 5.01
N GLY A 80 -13.99 -0.91 4.44
CA GLY A 80 -13.83 -1.28 3.04
C GLY A 80 -13.07 -0.24 2.19
N ILE A 81 -12.92 0.99 2.65
CA ILE A 81 -12.22 2.07 1.89
C ILE A 81 -10.74 1.72 1.70
N SER A 82 -10.02 1.43 2.78
CA SER A 82 -8.59 1.04 2.69
C SER A 82 -8.42 -0.28 1.97
N SER A 83 -9.34 -1.24 2.14
CA SER A 83 -9.28 -2.52 1.43
C SER A 83 -9.36 -2.34 -0.09
N MET A 84 -10.29 -1.51 -0.56
CA MET A 84 -10.43 -1.17 -1.98
C MET A 84 -9.22 -0.40 -2.50
N THR A 85 -8.70 0.54 -1.71
CA THR A 85 -7.47 1.29 -2.06
C THR A 85 -6.28 0.34 -2.22
N TYR A 86 -6.07 -0.59 -1.28
CA TYR A 86 -4.97 -1.55 -1.32
C TYR A 86 -5.07 -2.49 -2.53
N LEU A 87 -6.28 -3.00 -2.81
CA LEU A 87 -6.51 -3.83 -4.00
C LEU A 87 -6.29 -3.05 -5.29
N SER A 88 -6.71 -1.79 -5.35
CA SER A 88 -6.47 -0.92 -6.51
C SER A 88 -4.97 -0.72 -6.76
N ILE A 89 -4.17 -0.49 -5.71
CA ILE A 89 -2.70 -0.40 -5.82
C ILE A 89 -2.12 -1.72 -6.35
N CYS A 90 -2.60 -2.88 -5.89
CA CYS A 90 -2.19 -4.18 -6.44
C CYS A 90 -2.48 -4.29 -7.94
N VAL A 91 -3.68 -3.89 -8.37
CA VAL A 91 -4.09 -3.96 -9.79
C VAL A 91 -3.19 -3.09 -10.65
N PHE A 92 -2.93 -1.83 -10.24
CA PHE A 92 -2.03 -0.93 -10.97
C PHE A 92 -0.59 -1.48 -11.03
N ALA A 93 -0.06 -2.02 -9.93
CA ALA A 93 1.27 -2.61 -9.90
C ALA A 93 1.39 -3.84 -10.84
N VAL A 94 0.38 -4.73 -10.82
CA VAL A 94 0.34 -5.89 -11.72
C VAL A 94 0.20 -5.45 -13.18
N TYR A 95 -0.61 -4.43 -13.45
CA TYR A 95 -0.75 -3.86 -14.78
C TYR A 95 0.59 -3.33 -15.30
N LEU A 96 1.31 -2.53 -14.50
CA LEU A 96 2.63 -2.03 -14.84
C LEU A 96 3.60 -3.17 -15.14
N ARG A 97 3.65 -4.19 -14.29
CA ARG A 97 4.49 -5.36 -14.50
C ARG A 97 4.25 -6.05 -15.84
N ASN A 98 2.98 -6.16 -16.24
CA ASN A 98 2.59 -6.85 -17.48
C ASN A 98 2.94 -6.05 -18.74
N ILE A 99 2.93 -4.71 -18.67
CA ILE A 99 3.25 -3.85 -19.82
C ILE A 99 4.74 -3.50 -19.91
N THR A 100 5.50 -3.70 -18.83
CA THR A 100 6.91 -3.29 -18.78
C THR A 100 7.81 -4.47 -19.13
N LEU A 101 8.39 -4.46 -20.33
CA LEU A 101 9.34 -5.48 -20.78
C LEU A 101 10.70 -5.39 -20.10
N ARG A 102 11.09 -4.19 -19.67
CA ARG A 102 12.34 -3.95 -18.95
C ARG A 102 12.04 -3.13 -17.69
N PRO A 103 12.26 -3.70 -16.49
CA PRO A 103 12.09 -2.97 -15.24
C PRO A 103 13.08 -1.81 -15.17
N SER A 104 12.60 -0.63 -14.79
CA SER A 104 13.42 0.56 -14.59
C SER A 104 12.92 1.25 -13.34
N LEU A 105 13.82 1.44 -12.37
CA LEU A 105 13.49 2.09 -11.09
C LEU A 105 12.80 3.45 -11.27
N VAL A 106 13.23 4.24 -12.25
CA VAL A 106 12.64 5.55 -12.52
C VAL A 106 11.22 5.45 -13.02
N LYS A 107 10.93 4.50 -13.93
CA LYS A 107 9.56 4.26 -14.42
C LYS A 107 8.64 3.78 -13.32
N ASP A 108 9.12 2.84 -12.51
CA ASP A 108 8.37 2.25 -11.40
C ASP A 108 8.05 3.35 -10.36
N TRP A 109 8.99 4.25 -10.11
CA TRP A 109 8.84 5.38 -9.20
C TRP A 109 7.75 6.37 -9.67
N PHE A 110 7.81 6.83 -10.92
CA PHE A 110 6.79 7.71 -11.48
C PHE A 110 5.41 7.05 -11.57
N PHE A 111 5.37 5.76 -11.92
CA PHE A 111 4.11 5.04 -11.97
C PHE A 111 3.51 4.83 -10.58
N PHE A 112 4.33 4.66 -9.57
CA PHE A 112 3.90 4.63 -8.18
C PHE A 112 3.23 5.96 -7.78
N LEU A 113 3.84 7.10 -8.11
CA LEU A 113 3.22 8.42 -7.87
C LEU A 113 1.85 8.52 -8.52
N PHE A 114 1.75 8.15 -9.80
CA PHE A 114 0.48 8.15 -10.52
C PHE A 114 -0.55 7.25 -9.82
N THR A 115 -0.15 6.06 -9.43
CA THR A 115 -1.02 5.09 -8.75
C THR A 115 -1.57 5.64 -7.44
N ILE A 116 -0.71 6.18 -6.56
CA ILE A 116 -1.16 6.70 -5.26
C ILE A 116 -2.01 7.96 -5.40
N LEU A 117 -1.72 8.85 -6.37
CA LEU A 117 -2.55 10.02 -6.64
C LEU A 117 -3.95 9.62 -7.11
N VAL A 118 -4.05 8.73 -8.08
CA VAL A 118 -5.33 8.28 -8.63
C VAL A 118 -6.16 7.55 -7.57
N THR A 119 -5.56 6.57 -6.89
CA THR A 119 -6.27 5.78 -5.88
C THR A 119 -6.68 6.63 -4.68
N SER A 120 -5.80 7.44 -4.14
CA SER A 120 -6.12 8.31 -3.01
C SER A 120 -7.20 9.33 -3.38
N SER A 121 -7.06 10.02 -4.51
CA SER A 121 -8.06 11.00 -4.96
C SER A 121 -9.45 10.37 -5.13
N PHE A 122 -9.50 9.19 -5.76
CA PHE A 122 -10.77 8.50 -5.99
C PHE A 122 -11.45 8.07 -4.69
N PHE A 123 -10.74 7.39 -3.80
CA PHE A 123 -11.32 6.87 -2.57
C PHE A 123 -11.62 7.97 -1.55
N TYR A 124 -10.80 9.00 -1.44
CA TYR A 124 -11.13 10.15 -0.59
C TYR A 124 -12.32 10.94 -1.11
N SER A 125 -12.51 11.03 -2.43
CA SER A 125 -13.73 11.62 -3.01
C SER A 125 -14.96 10.83 -2.60
N ILE A 126 -14.91 9.51 -2.58
CA ILE A 126 -16.00 8.65 -2.09
C ILE A 126 -16.28 8.95 -0.62
N VAL A 127 -15.26 9.02 0.23
CA VAL A 127 -15.43 9.29 1.68
C VAL A 127 -16.08 10.64 1.91
N VAL A 128 -15.67 11.68 1.20
CA VAL A 128 -16.26 13.02 1.32
C VAL A 128 -17.72 13.06 0.86
N ILE A 129 -18.03 12.45 -0.29
CA ILE A 129 -19.35 12.51 -0.91
C ILE A 129 -20.37 11.66 -0.12
N PHE A 130 -20.02 10.41 0.19
CA PHE A 130 -20.97 9.47 0.78
C PHE A 130 -21.02 9.54 2.32
N PHE A 131 -19.88 9.77 2.96
CA PHE A 131 -19.79 9.75 4.42
C PHE A 131 -19.69 11.13 5.05
N LYS A 132 -19.58 12.21 4.24
CA LYS A 132 -19.48 13.61 4.69
C LYS A 132 -18.35 13.83 5.72
N VAL A 133 -17.32 13.06 5.68
CA VAL A 133 -16.14 13.22 6.54
C VAL A 133 -15.34 14.42 6.05
N LYS A 134 -14.94 15.30 6.97
CA LYS A 134 -14.05 16.40 6.65
C LYS A 134 -12.64 15.86 6.45
N VAL A 135 -12.11 16.01 5.24
CA VAL A 135 -10.75 15.61 4.89
C VAL A 135 -9.88 16.85 4.81
N ASP A 136 -8.75 16.82 5.49
CA ASP A 136 -7.73 17.85 5.35
C ASP A 136 -6.87 17.54 4.11
N TYR A 137 -7.12 18.28 3.03
CA TYR A 137 -6.44 18.09 1.75
C TYR A 137 -4.94 18.39 1.83
N TYR A 138 -4.50 19.26 2.74
CA TYR A 138 -3.07 19.55 2.92
C TYR A 138 -2.36 18.34 3.51
N ASN A 139 -2.89 17.76 4.57
CA ASN A 139 -2.33 16.55 5.18
C ASN A 139 -2.30 15.38 4.20
N LEU A 140 -3.35 15.23 3.39
CA LEU A 140 -3.39 14.20 2.34
C LEU A 140 -2.29 14.40 1.30
N LEU A 141 -2.10 15.63 0.82
CA LEU A 141 -1.10 15.95 -0.18
C LEU A 141 0.32 15.72 0.36
N PHE A 142 0.60 16.16 1.58
CA PHE A 142 1.89 15.90 2.24
C PHE A 142 2.13 14.39 2.44
N ASN A 143 1.11 13.64 2.87
CA ASN A 143 1.20 12.19 3.04
C ASN A 143 1.55 11.49 1.72
N VAL A 144 0.88 11.83 0.62
CA VAL A 144 1.18 11.29 -0.71
C VAL A 144 2.60 11.65 -1.12
N LEU A 145 3.04 12.88 -0.90
CA LEU A 145 4.37 13.36 -1.29
C LEU A 145 5.47 12.64 -0.49
N TYR A 146 5.32 12.49 0.82
CA TYR A 146 6.29 11.76 1.65
C TYR A 146 6.30 10.27 1.30
N THR A 147 5.15 9.67 1.07
CA THR A 147 5.06 8.26 0.63
C THR A 147 5.79 8.05 -0.69
N PHE A 148 5.64 8.98 -1.65
CA PHE A 148 6.34 8.95 -2.92
C PHE A 148 7.85 9.10 -2.78
N LEU A 149 8.32 10.03 -1.95
CA LEU A 149 9.75 10.22 -1.70
C LEU A 149 10.39 8.99 -1.04
N LEU A 150 9.69 8.40 -0.08
CA LEU A 150 10.18 7.20 0.61
C LEU A 150 10.26 5.97 -0.28
N TYR A 151 9.40 5.86 -1.30
CA TYR A 151 9.46 4.75 -2.25
C TYR A 151 10.82 4.65 -2.98
N TYR A 152 11.51 5.77 -3.17
CA TYR A 152 12.83 5.79 -3.81
C TYR A 152 13.89 4.96 -3.04
N PHE A 153 13.72 4.81 -1.73
CA PHE A 153 14.65 4.04 -0.88
C PHE A 153 14.35 2.53 -0.87
N PHE A 154 13.24 2.11 -1.45
CA PHE A 154 12.79 0.72 -1.53
C PHE A 154 13.12 0.09 -2.86
#